data_0ff721aff685cec6e8e354585d1edfaf
#
_entry.id   0ff721aff685cec6e8e354585d1edfaf
#
_cell.length_a   1.000
_cell.length_b   1.000
_cell.length_c   1.000
_cell.angle_alpha   90.00
_cell.angle_beta   90.00
_cell.angle_gamma   90.00
#
_symmetry.space_group_name_H-M   'P 1'
#
loop_
_entity.id
_entity.type
_entity.pdbx_description
1 polymer ?
#
loop_
_entity_poly.entity_id
_entity_poly.type
_entity_poly.pdbx_seq_one_letter_code
_entity_poly.pdbx_strand_id
1 'polypeptide(L)'
;MSDIWPDNLVEELAYRRCLIFLGSGISATAKNDAGESPDTWGAFLNNVKLKMKNPSEDDKKFVEDMLKKQNYLLALQAIADLCDSGEYSNYLKSQYLRGKYKPSKVHELIKDLDSKIVVTTNFDKLYEGLCHEPEYLTFDYTDTRSIIGSIKAPENIIIKAHGSIDDTEKLIKQYYQAQEQYPEFYHLMTALFLTHTVVFFGYSLNDPDINLLLQFLHNTANSSCPHYMIDKKGNKPQMVKHWKDTYNVSLLEYGDDYSCLESSLEELRDLVFELRAERGMP
;
A
#
# COMPACT_ATOMS: atom_id res chain seq x y z
N MET A 1 1.33 -24.72 14.77
CA MET A 1 1.08 -23.86 13.61
C MET A 1 0.02 -22.85 14.03
N SER A 2 0.22 -21.59 13.79
CA SER A 2 -0.81 -20.60 14.12
C SER A 2 -1.94 -20.73 13.09
N ASP A 3 -3.19 -20.75 13.56
CA ASP A 3 -4.40 -20.81 12.69
C ASP A 3 -4.69 -19.45 12.00
N ILE A 4 -3.66 -18.59 11.80
CA ILE A 4 -3.85 -17.23 11.27
C ILE A 4 -4.05 -17.26 9.77
N TRP A 5 -3.33 -18.13 9.06
CA TRP A 5 -3.27 -18.13 7.61
C TRP A 5 -4.26 -19.13 7.01
N PRO A 6 -5.37 -18.67 6.39
CA PRO A 6 -6.33 -19.58 5.77
C PRO A 6 -5.71 -20.36 4.60
N ASP A 7 -6.02 -21.63 4.47
CA ASP A 7 -5.49 -22.50 3.41
C ASP A 7 -5.72 -21.91 2.01
N ASN A 8 -6.88 -21.29 1.78
CA ASN A 8 -7.18 -20.66 0.50
C ASN A 8 -6.28 -19.46 0.21
N LEU A 9 -5.86 -18.69 1.22
CA LEU A 9 -4.89 -17.60 1.03
C LEU A 9 -3.52 -18.15 0.66
N VAL A 10 -3.06 -19.19 1.38
CA VAL A 10 -1.78 -19.86 1.09
C VAL A 10 -1.79 -20.42 -0.33
N GLU A 11 -2.90 -21.04 -0.74
CA GLU A 11 -3.08 -21.54 -2.11
C GLU A 11 -3.04 -20.42 -3.16
N GLU A 12 -3.76 -19.31 -2.94
CA GLU A 12 -3.76 -18.17 -3.85
C GLU A 12 -2.37 -17.53 -3.99
N LEU A 13 -1.60 -17.45 -2.89
CA LEU A 13 -0.22 -16.98 -2.92
C LEU A 13 0.69 -17.98 -3.65
N ALA A 14 0.57 -19.29 -3.37
CA ALA A 14 1.38 -20.31 -4.02
C ALA A 14 1.20 -20.32 -5.54
N TYR A 15 -0.02 -20.14 -6.01
CA TYR A 15 -0.36 -20.03 -7.45
C TYR A 15 -0.13 -18.65 -8.05
N ARG A 16 0.41 -17.69 -7.30
CA ARG A 16 0.65 -16.30 -7.74
C ARG A 16 -0.62 -15.59 -8.24
N ARG A 17 -1.77 -15.92 -7.64
CA ARG A 17 -3.08 -15.32 -7.93
C ARG A 17 -3.44 -14.19 -6.96
N CYS A 18 -2.56 -13.89 -6.01
CA CYS A 18 -2.68 -12.73 -5.14
C CYS A 18 -2.07 -11.49 -5.78
N LEU A 19 -2.72 -10.35 -5.54
CA LEU A 19 -2.14 -9.03 -5.68
C LEU A 19 -1.75 -8.55 -4.28
N ILE A 20 -0.48 -8.23 -4.06
CA ILE A 20 -0.01 -7.66 -2.80
C ILE A 20 -0.17 -6.15 -2.83
N PHE A 21 -0.83 -5.59 -1.82
CA PHE A 21 -1.01 -4.15 -1.67
C PHE A 21 -0.25 -3.63 -0.45
N LEU A 22 0.74 -2.74 -0.68
CA LEU A 22 1.62 -2.23 0.38
C LEU A 22 1.24 -0.81 0.78
N GLY A 23 1.04 -0.61 2.08
CA GLY A 23 0.86 0.70 2.69
C GLY A 23 2.07 1.17 3.50
N SER A 24 2.00 2.39 4.01
CA SER A 24 3.08 3.06 4.74
C SER A 24 3.52 2.34 6.03
N GLY A 25 2.68 1.47 6.57
CA GLY A 25 3.04 0.63 7.73
C GLY A 25 4.20 -0.31 7.43
N ILE A 26 4.36 -0.76 6.18
CA ILE A 26 5.52 -1.58 5.78
C ILE A 26 6.77 -0.71 5.70
N SER A 27 6.70 0.47 5.08
CA SER A 27 7.82 1.41 5.06
C SER A 27 8.31 1.78 6.46
N ALA A 28 7.39 1.92 7.43
CA ALA A 28 7.74 2.23 8.81
C ALA A 28 8.57 1.13 9.52
N THR A 29 8.65 -0.08 8.97
CA THR A 29 9.54 -1.15 9.48
C THR A 29 11.00 -0.93 9.08
N ALA A 30 11.27 -0.14 8.04
CA ALA A 30 12.61 0.19 7.59
C ALA A 30 13.35 1.08 8.59
N LYS A 31 14.67 1.01 8.56
CA LYS A 31 15.55 1.81 9.43
C LYS A 31 16.69 2.44 8.62
N ASN A 32 17.13 3.62 9.03
CA ASN A 32 18.39 4.20 8.60
C ASN A 32 19.53 3.82 9.57
N ASP A 33 20.75 4.26 9.28
CA ASP A 33 21.92 3.97 10.11
C ASP A 33 21.84 4.59 11.52
N ALA A 34 20.95 5.56 11.74
CA ALA A 34 20.67 6.15 13.06
C ALA A 34 19.54 5.38 13.81
N GLY A 35 18.95 4.35 13.22
CA GLY A 35 17.83 3.57 13.79
C GLY A 35 16.47 4.24 13.64
N GLU A 36 16.36 5.33 12.87
CA GLU A 36 15.13 6.04 12.61
C GLU A 36 14.32 5.34 11.50
N SER A 37 13.00 5.42 11.55
CA SER A 37 12.09 4.92 10.53
C SER A 37 11.51 6.05 9.68
N PRO A 38 11.07 5.76 8.43
CA PRO A 38 10.25 6.68 7.66
C PRO A 38 8.97 7.05 8.42
N ASP A 39 8.51 8.27 8.22
CA ASP A 39 7.22 8.71 8.76
C ASP A 39 6.08 7.89 8.17
N THR A 40 5.14 7.47 9.02
CA THR A 40 3.82 7.03 8.56
C THR A 40 3.03 8.22 8.02
N TRP A 41 1.93 7.98 7.29
CA TRP A 41 1.09 9.06 6.74
C TRP A 41 0.71 10.13 7.75
N GLY A 42 0.25 9.72 8.94
CA GLY A 42 -0.14 10.65 9.98
C GLY A 42 1.04 11.49 10.51
N ALA A 43 2.20 10.88 10.73
CA ALA A 43 3.42 11.57 11.16
C ALA A 43 3.92 12.53 10.07
N PHE A 44 4.00 12.06 8.84
CA PHE A 44 4.38 12.86 7.67
C PHE A 44 3.52 14.13 7.53
N LEU A 45 2.20 13.99 7.56
CA LEU A 45 1.28 15.13 7.41
C LEU A 45 1.37 16.11 8.59
N ASN A 46 1.58 15.61 9.81
CA ASN A 46 1.81 16.47 10.97
C ASN A 46 3.12 17.27 10.86
N ASN A 47 4.12 16.73 10.20
CA ASN A 47 5.38 17.41 9.96
C ASN A 47 5.28 18.41 8.79
N VAL A 48 4.67 18.00 7.66
CA VAL A 48 4.60 18.84 6.47
C VAL A 48 3.63 20.01 6.63
N LYS A 49 2.56 19.90 7.45
CA LYS A 49 1.67 21.05 7.74
C LYS A 49 2.41 22.26 8.32
N LEU A 50 3.57 22.06 8.95
CA LEU A 50 4.41 23.15 9.48
C LEU A 50 5.10 23.97 8.37
N LYS A 51 5.03 23.50 7.11
CA LYS A 51 5.57 24.18 5.93
C LYS A 51 4.53 25.04 5.20
N MET A 52 3.27 25.05 5.65
CA MET A 52 2.23 25.92 5.08
C MET A 52 2.62 27.39 5.22
N LYS A 53 2.45 28.16 4.15
CA LYS A 53 2.73 29.60 4.10
C LYS A 53 1.49 30.40 4.47
N ASN A 54 1.59 31.17 5.55
CA ASN A 54 0.54 32.09 6.00
C ASN A 54 -0.86 31.44 6.09
N PRO A 55 -1.00 30.21 6.64
CA PRO A 55 -2.32 29.57 6.74
C PRO A 55 -3.24 30.40 7.65
N SER A 56 -4.49 30.60 7.22
CA SER A 56 -5.52 31.15 8.09
C SER A 56 -5.85 30.20 9.24
N GLU A 57 -6.55 30.68 10.27
CA GLU A 57 -7.02 29.80 11.35
C GLU A 57 -8.02 28.76 10.85
N ASP A 58 -8.80 29.07 9.81
CA ASP A 58 -9.72 28.12 9.19
C ASP A 58 -8.97 27.03 8.42
N ASP A 59 -7.88 27.35 7.71
CA ASP A 59 -7.03 26.38 7.04
C ASP A 59 -6.41 25.41 8.04
N LYS A 60 -5.84 25.92 9.13
CA LYS A 60 -5.24 25.09 10.19
C LYS A 60 -6.27 24.14 10.78
N LYS A 61 -7.45 24.68 11.11
CA LYS A 61 -8.55 23.89 11.68
C LYS A 61 -9.02 22.82 10.71
N PHE A 62 -9.17 23.16 9.42
CA PHE A 62 -9.55 22.19 8.39
C PHE A 62 -8.55 21.03 8.30
N VAL A 63 -7.25 21.33 8.20
CA VAL A 63 -6.19 20.31 8.14
C VAL A 63 -6.21 19.45 9.39
N GLU A 64 -6.32 20.06 10.58
CA GLU A 64 -6.38 19.28 11.83
C GLU A 64 -7.62 18.38 11.92
N ASP A 65 -8.77 18.84 11.46
CA ASP A 65 -9.99 18.03 11.43
C ASP A 65 -9.87 16.86 10.45
N MET A 66 -9.23 17.07 9.30
CA MET A 66 -8.97 15.99 8.34
C MET A 66 -7.98 14.96 8.90
N LEU A 67 -6.92 15.41 9.57
CA LEU A 67 -5.97 14.52 10.25
C LEU A 67 -6.64 13.69 11.36
N LYS A 68 -7.49 14.31 12.18
CA LYS A 68 -8.27 13.59 13.22
C LYS A 68 -9.21 12.55 12.63
N LYS A 69 -9.81 12.83 11.48
CA LYS A 69 -10.69 11.91 10.74
C LYS A 69 -9.92 10.87 9.93
N GLN A 70 -8.58 10.94 9.92
CA GLN A 70 -7.70 10.11 9.10
C GLN A 70 -7.97 10.23 7.59
N ASN A 71 -8.57 11.33 7.16
CA ASN A 71 -8.71 11.67 5.74
C ASN A 71 -7.41 12.32 5.24
N TYR A 72 -6.38 11.48 5.11
CA TYR A 72 -5.01 11.90 4.86
C TYR A 72 -4.83 12.56 3.50
N LEU A 73 -5.59 12.14 2.50
CA LEU A 73 -5.48 12.67 1.15
C LEU A 73 -6.00 14.09 1.06
N LEU A 74 -7.16 14.35 1.67
CA LEU A 74 -7.71 15.70 1.69
C LEU A 74 -6.87 16.65 2.57
N ALA A 75 -6.29 16.13 3.66
CA ALA A 75 -5.31 16.86 4.45
C ALA A 75 -4.07 17.20 3.62
N LEU A 76 -3.53 16.24 2.87
CA LEU A 76 -2.36 16.43 2.01
C LEU A 76 -2.61 17.50 0.93
N GLN A 77 -3.75 17.43 0.26
CA GLN A 77 -4.12 18.42 -0.75
C GLN A 77 -4.17 19.82 -0.15
N ALA A 78 -4.90 20.00 0.95
CA ALA A 78 -5.00 21.31 1.61
C ALA A 78 -3.63 21.85 2.07
N ILE A 79 -2.74 20.98 2.55
CA ILE A 79 -1.37 21.36 2.92
C ILE A 79 -0.57 21.74 1.67
N ALA A 80 -0.63 20.94 0.60
CA ALA A 80 0.13 21.17 -0.63
C ALA A 80 -0.26 22.48 -1.31
N ASP A 81 -1.55 22.83 -1.30
CA ASP A 81 -2.06 24.09 -1.86
C ASP A 81 -1.52 25.33 -1.14
N LEU A 82 -1.14 25.18 0.14
CA LEU A 82 -0.61 26.25 0.99
C LEU A 82 0.92 26.22 1.12
N CYS A 83 1.59 25.21 0.57
CA CYS A 83 3.05 25.10 0.58
C CYS A 83 3.65 25.72 -0.71
N ASP A 84 4.88 26.24 -0.57
CA ASP A 84 5.72 26.45 -1.75
C ASP A 84 6.10 25.11 -2.39
N SER A 85 5.92 25.01 -3.71
CA SER A 85 6.15 23.74 -4.41
C SER A 85 7.59 23.24 -4.29
N GLY A 86 8.57 24.16 -4.25
CA GLY A 86 9.98 23.81 -4.07
C GLY A 86 10.28 23.36 -2.64
N GLU A 87 9.73 24.02 -1.63
CA GLU A 87 9.90 23.62 -0.22
C GLU A 87 9.22 22.30 0.06
N TYR A 88 8.02 22.10 -0.47
CA TYR A 88 7.28 20.84 -0.34
C TYR A 88 8.05 19.67 -1.00
N SER A 89 8.51 19.85 -2.24
CA SER A 89 9.31 18.85 -2.96
C SER A 89 10.63 18.54 -2.23
N ASN A 90 11.33 19.56 -1.71
CA ASN A 90 12.55 19.37 -0.94
C ASN A 90 12.31 18.62 0.37
N TYR A 91 11.17 18.89 1.03
CA TYR A 91 10.79 18.15 2.23
C TYR A 91 10.53 16.68 1.92
N LEU A 92 9.75 16.37 0.90
CA LEU A 92 9.50 14.99 0.45
C LEU A 92 10.81 14.26 0.16
N LYS A 93 11.70 14.88 -0.64
CA LYS A 93 13.02 14.29 -0.95
C LYS A 93 13.87 14.10 0.30
N SER A 94 13.79 14.99 1.28
CA SER A 94 14.53 14.84 2.54
C SER A 94 14.06 13.64 3.34
N GLN A 95 12.76 13.37 3.34
CA GLN A 95 12.17 12.24 4.05
C GLN A 95 12.48 10.91 3.35
N TYR A 96 12.23 10.79 2.06
CA TYR A 96 12.18 9.50 1.37
C TYR A 96 13.42 9.17 0.53
N LEU A 97 14.20 10.17 0.08
CA LEU A 97 15.46 9.93 -0.64
C LEU A 97 16.70 10.10 0.23
N ARG A 98 16.73 11.18 1.05
CA ARG A 98 17.93 11.52 1.84
C ARG A 98 17.96 10.80 3.19
N GLY A 99 16.84 10.28 3.65
CA GLY A 99 16.72 9.52 4.91
C GLY A 99 17.55 8.24 4.93
N LYS A 100 17.99 7.74 3.75
CA LYS A 100 18.84 6.54 3.59
C LYS A 100 18.29 5.32 4.33
N TYR A 101 16.99 5.17 4.33
CA TYR A 101 16.36 4.00 4.92
C TYR A 101 16.71 2.74 4.12
N LYS A 102 16.87 1.64 4.84
CA LYS A 102 17.13 0.33 4.25
C LYS A 102 15.88 -0.55 4.40
N PRO A 103 15.53 -1.33 3.39
CA PRO A 103 14.47 -2.33 3.52
C PRO A 103 14.68 -3.21 4.76
N SER A 104 13.60 -3.54 5.45
CA SER A 104 13.63 -4.44 6.59
C SER A 104 13.43 -5.88 6.15
N LYS A 105 13.60 -6.83 7.07
CA LYS A 105 13.28 -8.24 6.87
C LYS A 105 11.83 -8.46 6.43
N VAL A 106 10.90 -7.61 6.89
CA VAL A 106 9.49 -7.65 6.46
C VAL A 106 9.36 -7.42 4.95
N HIS A 107 10.11 -6.47 4.37
CA HIS A 107 10.11 -6.24 2.91
C HIS A 107 10.64 -7.46 2.15
N GLU A 108 11.70 -8.11 2.65
CA GLU A 108 12.26 -9.31 2.06
C GLU A 108 11.26 -10.46 2.09
N LEU A 109 10.61 -10.70 3.24
CA LEU A 109 9.61 -11.75 3.40
C LEU A 109 8.40 -11.56 2.48
N ILE A 110 7.94 -10.31 2.32
CA ILE A 110 6.87 -10.00 1.37
C ILE A 110 7.32 -10.25 -0.08
N LYS A 111 8.57 -9.92 -0.42
CA LYS A 111 9.14 -10.23 -1.74
C LYS A 111 9.22 -11.74 -1.97
N ASP A 112 9.60 -12.51 -0.95
CA ASP A 112 9.72 -13.97 -1.02
C ASP A 112 8.36 -14.68 -1.27
N LEU A 113 7.22 -14.02 -0.99
CA LEU A 113 5.90 -14.54 -1.39
C LEU A 113 5.74 -14.60 -2.91
N ASP A 114 6.61 -13.91 -3.66
CA ASP A 114 6.70 -13.96 -5.11
C ASP A 114 5.37 -13.68 -5.82
N SER A 115 4.71 -12.59 -5.44
CA SER A 115 3.49 -12.15 -6.13
C SER A 115 3.82 -11.55 -7.50
N LYS A 116 3.01 -11.88 -8.50
CA LYS A 116 3.11 -11.33 -9.86
C LYS A 116 2.90 -9.81 -9.89
N ILE A 117 2.02 -9.31 -9.05
CA ILE A 117 1.60 -7.91 -9.03
C ILE A 117 1.70 -7.38 -7.60
N VAL A 118 2.48 -6.33 -7.43
CA VAL A 118 2.55 -5.56 -6.19
C VAL A 118 2.07 -4.14 -6.47
N VAL A 119 1.11 -3.67 -5.71
CA VAL A 119 0.61 -2.29 -5.76
C VAL A 119 1.02 -1.58 -4.50
N THR A 120 1.40 -0.32 -4.58
CA THR A 120 1.70 0.48 -3.40
C THR A 120 1.26 1.92 -3.56
N THR A 121 0.79 2.51 -2.47
CA THR A 121 0.55 3.94 -2.33
C THR A 121 1.76 4.68 -1.73
N ASN A 122 2.83 3.98 -1.38
CA ASN A 122 4.02 4.57 -0.78
C ASN A 122 4.86 5.31 -1.83
N PHE A 123 5.35 6.48 -1.48
CA PHE A 123 6.20 7.30 -2.35
C PHE A 123 7.65 6.81 -2.38
N ASP A 124 8.10 6.17 -1.28
CA ASP A 124 9.47 5.67 -1.15
C ASP A 124 9.79 4.56 -2.14
N LYS A 125 11.05 4.13 -2.15
CA LYS A 125 11.57 3.07 -3.03
C LYS A 125 12.13 1.88 -2.25
N LEU A 126 11.60 1.65 -1.04
CA LEU A 126 12.14 0.60 -0.18
C LEU A 126 11.89 -0.80 -0.75
N TYR A 127 10.68 -1.06 -1.20
CA TYR A 127 10.35 -2.36 -1.79
C TYR A 127 11.02 -2.54 -3.16
N GLU A 128 10.96 -1.52 -4.02
CA GLU A 128 11.62 -1.54 -5.33
C GLU A 128 13.14 -1.71 -5.22
N GLY A 129 13.74 -1.21 -4.12
CA GLY A 129 15.18 -1.38 -3.86
C GLY A 129 15.62 -2.83 -3.69
N LEU A 130 14.70 -3.74 -3.38
CA LEU A 130 14.93 -5.19 -3.34
C LEU A 130 14.64 -5.89 -4.67
N CYS A 131 13.96 -5.21 -5.59
CA CYS A 131 13.42 -5.76 -6.81
C CYS A 131 14.22 -5.22 -8.00
N HIS A 132 14.98 -6.08 -8.67
CA HIS A 132 15.89 -5.67 -9.73
C HIS A 132 15.39 -6.08 -11.11
N GLU A 133 15.68 -5.25 -12.12
CA GLU A 133 15.52 -5.64 -13.52
C GLU A 133 16.48 -6.79 -13.89
N PRO A 134 16.08 -7.70 -14.78
CA PRO A 134 14.83 -7.70 -15.55
C PRO A 134 13.65 -8.40 -14.84
N GLU A 135 13.81 -8.93 -13.64
CA GLU A 135 12.78 -9.72 -12.95
C GLU A 135 11.55 -8.89 -12.56
N TYR A 136 11.74 -7.59 -12.30
CA TYR A 136 10.69 -6.67 -11.87
C TYR A 136 10.67 -5.42 -12.74
N LEU A 137 9.47 -5.01 -13.14
CA LEU A 137 9.21 -3.75 -13.82
C LEU A 137 8.39 -2.84 -12.92
N THR A 138 8.80 -1.60 -12.77
CA THR A 138 8.09 -0.60 -11.94
C THR A 138 7.38 0.41 -12.84
N PHE A 139 6.10 0.64 -12.57
CA PHE A 139 5.23 1.58 -13.26
C PHE A 139 4.54 2.51 -12.28
N ASP A 140 4.20 3.70 -12.73
CA ASP A 140 3.28 4.58 -12.01
C ASP A 140 1.87 4.58 -12.64
N TYR A 141 0.92 5.28 -12.02
CA TYR A 141 -0.47 5.34 -12.45
C TYR A 141 -0.65 5.95 -13.87
N THR A 142 0.36 6.62 -14.42
CA THR A 142 0.33 7.18 -15.78
C THR A 142 0.68 6.13 -16.86
N ASP A 143 1.24 4.99 -16.46
CA ASP A 143 1.78 3.95 -17.34
C ASP A 143 0.78 2.83 -17.68
N THR A 144 -0.53 3.09 -17.57
CA THR A 144 -1.61 2.07 -17.67
C THR A 144 -1.42 1.11 -18.86
N ARG A 145 -1.03 1.62 -20.04
CA ARG A 145 -0.83 0.77 -21.23
C ARG A 145 0.34 -0.18 -21.06
N SER A 146 1.44 0.29 -20.47
CA SER A 146 2.63 -0.52 -20.20
C SER A 146 2.32 -1.59 -19.15
N ILE A 147 1.58 -1.25 -18.11
CA ILE A 147 1.11 -2.21 -17.08
C ILE A 147 0.29 -3.31 -17.73
N ILE A 148 -0.73 -2.98 -18.56
CA ILE A 148 -1.57 -3.95 -19.24
C ILE A 148 -0.73 -4.88 -20.15
N GLY A 149 0.25 -4.34 -20.86
CA GLY A 149 1.16 -5.11 -21.69
C GLY A 149 2.02 -6.10 -20.88
N SER A 150 2.42 -5.71 -19.68
CA SER A 150 3.32 -6.48 -18.81
C SER A 150 2.60 -7.51 -17.93
N ILE A 151 1.28 -7.45 -17.78
CA ILE A 151 0.53 -8.43 -16.95
C ILE A 151 0.76 -9.87 -17.43
N LYS A 152 0.87 -10.09 -18.73
CA LYS A 152 1.09 -11.42 -19.34
C LYS A 152 2.55 -11.75 -19.59
N ALA A 153 3.46 -10.80 -19.37
CA ALA A 153 4.90 -11.01 -19.51
C ALA A 153 5.44 -11.83 -18.31
N PRO A 154 6.62 -12.46 -18.41
CA PRO A 154 7.18 -13.22 -17.31
C PRO A 154 7.60 -12.37 -16.10
N GLU A 155 7.94 -11.10 -16.32
CA GLU A 155 8.44 -10.18 -15.30
C GLU A 155 7.34 -9.86 -14.27
N ASN A 156 7.74 -9.71 -13.01
CA ASN A 156 6.86 -9.21 -11.95
C ASN A 156 6.66 -7.70 -12.13
N ILE A 157 5.53 -7.17 -11.69
CA ILE A 157 5.22 -5.74 -11.82
C ILE A 157 4.95 -5.10 -10.48
N ILE A 158 5.51 -3.89 -10.31
CA ILE A 158 5.25 -3.01 -9.18
C ILE A 158 4.51 -1.79 -9.71
N ILE A 159 3.35 -1.50 -9.14
CA ILE A 159 2.50 -0.37 -9.53
C ILE A 159 2.50 0.66 -8.41
N LYS A 160 3.05 1.83 -8.68
CA LYS A 160 3.05 3.00 -7.78
C LYS A 160 1.75 3.78 -7.99
N ALA A 161 0.68 3.37 -7.30
CA ALA A 161 -0.66 3.94 -7.48
C ALA A 161 -0.74 5.44 -7.17
N HIS A 162 0.18 5.94 -6.34
CA HIS A 162 0.28 7.34 -5.96
C HIS A 162 1.56 8.04 -6.47
N GLY A 163 2.23 7.47 -7.46
CA GLY A 163 3.47 8.00 -8.00
C GLY A 163 4.69 7.66 -7.15
N SER A 164 5.86 8.11 -7.59
CA SER A 164 7.16 7.85 -6.96
C SER A 164 7.85 9.14 -6.55
N ILE A 165 8.66 9.07 -5.49
CA ILE A 165 9.50 10.18 -5.03
C ILE A 165 10.50 10.66 -6.10
N ASP A 166 10.76 9.86 -7.14
CA ASP A 166 11.62 10.26 -8.27
C ASP A 166 11.01 11.41 -9.05
N ASP A 167 9.67 11.49 -9.15
CA ASP A 167 8.94 12.55 -9.81
C ASP A 167 7.93 13.20 -8.84
N THR A 168 8.40 14.19 -8.09
CA THR A 168 7.58 14.89 -7.09
C THR A 168 6.45 15.75 -7.69
N GLU A 169 6.47 16.00 -9.01
CA GLU A 169 5.38 16.70 -9.70
C GLU A 169 4.19 15.78 -9.95
N LYS A 170 4.46 14.51 -10.19
CA LYS A 170 3.45 13.45 -10.31
C LYS A 170 2.97 12.92 -8.97
N LEU A 171 3.65 13.23 -7.85
CA LEU A 171 3.12 12.87 -6.55
C LEU A 171 1.81 13.60 -6.31
N ILE A 172 0.85 12.86 -5.81
CA ILE A 172 -0.51 13.29 -5.62
C ILE A 172 -0.60 14.58 -4.84
N LYS A 173 -0.71 15.67 -5.58
CA LYS A 173 -1.34 16.90 -5.11
C LYS A 173 -2.85 16.88 -5.38
N GLN A 174 -3.33 15.89 -6.14
CA GLN A 174 -4.61 15.95 -6.84
C GLN A 174 -5.24 14.57 -6.99
N TYR A 175 -5.46 13.89 -5.88
CA TYR A 175 -5.98 12.53 -5.91
C TYR A 175 -7.32 12.41 -6.64
N TYR A 176 -8.25 13.34 -6.41
CA TYR A 176 -9.50 13.37 -7.18
C TYR A 176 -9.27 13.70 -8.66
N GLN A 177 -8.21 14.46 -8.99
CA GLN A 177 -7.86 14.77 -10.37
C GLN A 177 -7.16 13.59 -11.07
N ALA A 178 -6.47 12.70 -10.33
CA ALA A 178 -5.90 11.50 -10.94
C ALA A 178 -6.98 10.58 -11.50
N GLN A 179 -8.12 10.44 -10.82
CA GLN A 179 -9.27 9.68 -11.35
C GLN A 179 -9.87 10.34 -12.60
N GLU A 180 -9.99 11.66 -12.61
CA GLU A 180 -10.53 12.40 -13.77
C GLU A 180 -9.56 12.40 -14.95
N GLN A 181 -8.25 12.51 -14.69
CA GLN A 181 -7.22 12.56 -15.73
C GLN A 181 -6.77 11.19 -16.23
N TYR A 182 -6.85 10.15 -15.39
CA TYR A 182 -6.40 8.79 -15.70
C TYR A 182 -7.47 7.73 -15.40
N PRO A 183 -8.69 7.85 -15.96
CA PRO A 183 -9.78 6.90 -15.68
C PRO A 183 -9.44 5.47 -16.10
N GLU A 184 -8.57 5.29 -17.10
CA GLU A 184 -8.08 3.99 -17.52
C GLU A 184 -7.28 3.28 -16.42
N PHE A 185 -6.55 4.01 -15.58
CA PHE A 185 -5.86 3.41 -14.42
C PHE A 185 -6.86 2.89 -13.41
N TYR A 186 -7.92 3.64 -13.12
CA TYR A 186 -8.97 3.19 -12.21
C TYR A 186 -9.69 1.93 -12.75
N HIS A 187 -9.97 1.88 -14.05
CA HIS A 187 -10.53 0.68 -14.68
C HIS A 187 -9.58 -0.51 -14.61
N LEU A 188 -8.28 -0.29 -14.79
CA LEU A 188 -7.27 -1.34 -14.62
C LEU A 188 -7.26 -1.87 -13.19
N MET A 189 -7.22 -1.00 -12.17
CA MET A 189 -7.27 -1.40 -10.77
C MET A 189 -8.55 -2.19 -10.45
N THR A 190 -9.69 -1.76 -11.00
CA THR A 190 -10.95 -2.49 -10.89
C THR A 190 -10.83 -3.92 -11.43
N ALA A 191 -10.27 -4.08 -12.63
CA ALA A 191 -10.08 -5.39 -13.26
C ALA A 191 -9.11 -6.28 -12.45
N LEU A 192 -8.03 -5.70 -11.93
CA LEU A 192 -7.06 -6.43 -11.10
C LEU A 192 -7.69 -6.92 -9.80
N PHE A 193 -8.45 -6.09 -9.12
CA PHE A 193 -9.12 -6.46 -7.86
C PHE A 193 -10.26 -7.48 -8.07
N LEU A 194 -10.91 -7.47 -9.25
CA LEU A 194 -11.89 -8.49 -9.61
C LEU A 194 -11.30 -9.86 -9.87
N THR A 195 -10.08 -9.91 -10.37
CA THR A 195 -9.44 -11.14 -10.88
C THR A 195 -8.42 -11.74 -9.92
N HIS A 196 -8.03 -11.01 -8.86
CA HIS A 196 -7.04 -11.44 -7.89
C HIS A 196 -7.56 -11.32 -6.46
N THR A 197 -7.11 -12.21 -5.60
CA THR A 197 -7.22 -12.02 -4.15
C THR A 197 -6.25 -10.92 -3.73
N VAL A 198 -6.73 -9.83 -3.13
CA VAL A 198 -5.88 -8.73 -2.68
C VAL A 198 -5.49 -8.94 -1.22
N VAL A 199 -4.18 -8.83 -0.94
CA VAL A 199 -3.63 -8.92 0.42
C VAL A 199 -2.99 -7.58 0.79
N PHE A 200 -3.59 -6.90 1.76
CA PHE A 200 -3.14 -5.60 2.23
C PHE A 200 -2.17 -5.76 3.40
N PHE A 201 -0.94 -5.26 3.23
CA PHE A 201 0.08 -5.21 4.27
C PHE A 201 0.39 -3.76 4.65
N GLY A 202 0.36 -3.45 5.95
CA GLY A 202 0.66 -2.12 6.46
C GLY A 202 -0.26 -1.02 5.93
N TYR A 203 -1.48 -1.37 5.58
CA TYR A 203 -2.49 -0.49 5.00
C TYR A 203 -3.69 -0.37 5.94
N SER A 204 -4.20 0.83 6.15
CA SER A 204 -5.24 1.08 7.16
C SER A 204 -6.67 1.17 6.61
N LEU A 205 -6.88 0.94 5.31
CA LEU A 205 -8.17 1.13 4.61
C LEU A 205 -8.77 2.54 4.84
N ASN A 206 -7.91 3.56 4.96
CA ASN A 206 -8.33 4.96 5.11
C ASN A 206 -8.20 5.76 3.81
N ASP A 207 -7.88 5.10 2.71
CA ASP A 207 -7.83 5.70 1.38
C ASP A 207 -9.24 5.66 0.75
N PRO A 208 -9.90 6.82 0.54
CA PRO A 208 -11.27 6.86 0.06
C PRO A 208 -11.48 6.20 -1.29
N ASP A 209 -10.48 6.25 -2.19
CA ASP A 209 -10.67 5.71 -3.54
C ASP A 209 -10.49 4.21 -3.58
N ILE A 210 -9.56 3.67 -2.80
CA ILE A 210 -9.45 2.21 -2.64
C ILE A 210 -10.72 1.69 -1.95
N ASN A 211 -11.24 2.43 -0.97
CA ASN A 211 -12.49 2.05 -0.30
C ASN A 211 -13.69 2.10 -1.26
N LEU A 212 -13.80 3.13 -2.12
CA LEU A 212 -14.84 3.21 -3.15
C LEU A 212 -14.70 2.06 -4.16
N LEU A 213 -13.47 1.75 -4.57
CA LEU A 213 -13.19 0.62 -5.44
C LEU A 213 -13.65 -0.70 -4.82
N LEU A 214 -13.25 -0.98 -3.59
CA LEU A 214 -13.64 -2.19 -2.85
C LEU A 214 -15.16 -2.27 -2.66
N GLN A 215 -15.82 -1.18 -2.30
CA GLN A 215 -17.27 -1.11 -2.16
C GLN A 215 -18.01 -1.36 -3.48
N PHE A 216 -17.52 -0.76 -4.58
CA PHE A 216 -18.07 -1.00 -5.91
C PHE A 216 -17.96 -2.48 -6.30
N LEU A 217 -16.80 -3.09 -6.07
CA LEU A 217 -16.56 -4.50 -6.38
C LEU A 217 -17.43 -5.44 -5.56
N HIS A 218 -17.54 -5.19 -4.25
CA HIS A 218 -18.40 -5.99 -3.38
C HIS A 218 -19.86 -5.97 -3.84
N ASN A 219 -20.38 -4.78 -4.17
CA ASN A 219 -21.77 -4.62 -4.62
C ASN A 219 -22.03 -5.18 -6.02
N THR A 220 -21.03 -5.25 -6.88
CA THR A 220 -21.19 -5.58 -8.29
C THR A 220 -20.87 -7.04 -8.60
N ALA A 221 -19.79 -7.55 -8.03
CA ALA A 221 -19.25 -8.86 -8.40
C ALA A 221 -19.74 -10.00 -7.52
N ASN A 222 -20.30 -9.73 -6.34
CA ASN A 222 -20.73 -10.74 -5.36
C ASN A 222 -19.64 -11.81 -5.15
N SER A 223 -18.35 -11.36 -5.11
CA SER A 223 -17.19 -12.25 -5.04
C SER A 223 -17.26 -13.14 -3.81
N SER A 224 -17.17 -14.45 -4.01
CA SER A 224 -17.12 -15.45 -2.93
C SER A 224 -15.77 -15.47 -2.24
N CYS A 225 -14.72 -14.97 -2.91
CA CYS A 225 -13.35 -14.92 -2.35
C CYS A 225 -13.11 -13.59 -1.66
N PRO A 226 -12.82 -13.57 -0.35
CA PRO A 226 -12.50 -12.34 0.36
C PRO A 226 -11.11 -11.82 -0.04
N HIS A 227 -10.93 -10.51 0.04
CA HIS A 227 -9.60 -9.92 0.18
C HIS A 227 -9.15 -10.01 1.65
N TYR A 228 -7.88 -9.83 1.91
CA TYR A 228 -7.32 -9.96 3.25
C TYR A 228 -6.57 -8.69 3.66
N MET A 229 -6.75 -8.29 4.91
CA MET A 229 -5.95 -7.24 5.54
C MET A 229 -5.16 -7.85 6.71
N ILE A 230 -3.87 -7.60 6.73
CA ILE A 230 -2.96 -8.11 7.73
C ILE A 230 -2.67 -6.99 8.74
N ASP A 231 -3.07 -7.17 9.99
CA ASP A 231 -2.85 -6.17 11.04
C ASP A 231 -2.59 -6.86 12.40
N LYS A 232 -2.14 -6.08 13.37
CA LYS A 232 -2.01 -6.53 14.74
C LYS A 232 -3.38 -6.64 15.42
N LYS A 233 -3.45 -7.40 16.51
CA LYS A 233 -4.67 -7.47 17.35
C LYS A 233 -5.07 -6.12 17.93
N GLY A 234 -6.35 -5.98 18.19
CA GLY A 234 -6.92 -4.83 18.87
C GLY A 234 -7.81 -3.95 18.00
N ASN A 235 -8.12 -4.38 16.80
CA ASN A 235 -9.10 -3.72 15.95
C ASN A 235 -10.50 -3.81 16.56
N LYS A 236 -11.26 -2.71 16.47
CA LYS A 236 -12.64 -2.67 17.01
C LYS A 236 -13.52 -3.63 16.22
N PRO A 237 -14.29 -4.52 16.90
CA PRO A 237 -15.16 -5.48 16.23
C PRO A 237 -16.11 -4.87 15.20
N GLN A 238 -16.59 -3.64 15.47
CA GLN A 238 -17.46 -2.90 14.53
C GLN A 238 -16.74 -2.53 13.23
N MET A 239 -15.44 -2.18 13.31
CA MET A 239 -14.64 -1.88 12.14
C MET A 239 -14.34 -3.15 11.33
N VAL A 240 -13.96 -4.23 12.00
CA VAL A 240 -13.73 -5.54 11.37
C VAL A 240 -14.99 -6.01 10.63
N LYS A 241 -16.15 -5.88 11.28
CA LYS A 241 -17.42 -6.20 10.66
C LYS A 241 -17.71 -5.29 9.45
N HIS A 242 -17.47 -3.98 9.58
CA HIS A 242 -17.65 -3.03 8.50
C HIS A 242 -16.78 -3.38 7.28
N TRP A 243 -15.50 -3.68 7.48
CA TRP A 243 -14.61 -4.07 6.39
C TRP A 243 -15.08 -5.34 5.67
N LYS A 244 -15.56 -6.33 6.43
CA LYS A 244 -16.09 -7.55 5.85
C LYS A 244 -17.40 -7.32 5.09
N ASP A 245 -18.34 -6.61 5.70
CA ASP A 245 -19.70 -6.45 5.16
C ASP A 245 -19.76 -5.42 4.01
N THR A 246 -18.81 -4.46 3.96
CA THR A 246 -18.84 -3.37 2.97
C THR A 246 -17.81 -3.57 1.86
N TYR A 247 -16.65 -4.16 2.19
CA TYR A 247 -15.52 -4.26 1.27
C TYR A 247 -15.13 -5.70 0.92
N ASN A 248 -15.76 -6.70 1.53
CA ASN A 248 -15.37 -8.11 1.45
C ASN A 248 -13.90 -8.33 1.88
N VAL A 249 -13.43 -7.58 2.87
CA VAL A 249 -12.08 -7.69 3.42
C VAL A 249 -12.12 -8.41 4.75
N SER A 250 -11.42 -9.54 4.86
CA SER A 250 -11.24 -10.30 6.08
C SER A 250 -9.95 -9.87 6.79
N LEU A 251 -10.05 -9.53 8.08
CA LEU A 251 -8.88 -9.20 8.89
C LEU A 251 -8.19 -10.47 9.36
N LEU A 252 -6.87 -10.54 9.20
CA LEU A 252 -5.99 -11.55 9.77
C LEU A 252 -5.04 -10.87 10.77
N GLU A 253 -5.11 -11.27 12.03
CA GLU A 253 -4.35 -10.64 13.12
C GLU A 253 -3.12 -11.47 13.47
N TYR A 254 -1.91 -10.94 13.17
CA TYR A 254 -0.64 -11.66 13.33
C TYR A 254 -0.09 -11.68 14.76
N GLY A 255 -0.65 -10.96 15.71
CA GLY A 255 -0.20 -10.93 17.09
C GLY A 255 -0.52 -9.62 17.80
N ASP A 256 0.00 -9.45 19.01
CA ASP A 256 -0.39 -8.36 19.88
C ASP A 256 0.29 -7.02 19.53
N ASP A 257 1.46 -7.08 18.90
CA ASP A 257 2.21 -5.89 18.50
C ASP A 257 2.97 -6.08 17.18
N TYR A 258 3.61 -5.02 16.69
CA TYR A 258 4.34 -5.02 15.43
C TYR A 258 5.57 -5.93 15.40
N SER A 259 6.11 -6.34 16.54
CA SER A 259 7.26 -7.25 16.59
C SER A 259 6.89 -8.67 16.16
N CYS A 260 5.62 -9.02 16.23
CA CYS A 260 5.11 -10.32 15.80
C CYS A 260 4.99 -10.45 14.27
N LEU A 261 5.05 -9.34 13.52
CA LEU A 261 4.81 -9.34 12.07
C LEU A 261 5.87 -10.18 11.32
N GLU A 262 7.14 -10.03 11.69
CA GLU A 262 8.25 -10.71 11.02
C GLU A 262 8.10 -12.25 11.14
N SER A 263 7.94 -12.76 12.35
CA SER A 263 7.78 -14.21 12.58
C SER A 263 6.51 -14.78 11.94
N SER A 264 5.44 -13.99 11.91
CA SER A 264 4.19 -14.39 11.25
C SER A 264 4.32 -14.46 9.73
N LEU A 265 5.07 -13.53 9.14
CA LEU A 265 5.37 -13.57 7.69
C LEU A 265 6.35 -14.68 7.33
N GLU A 266 7.30 -15.03 8.21
CA GLU A 266 8.14 -16.20 8.02
C GLU A 266 7.30 -17.48 7.94
N GLU A 267 6.34 -17.65 8.85
CA GLU A 267 5.40 -18.77 8.81
C GLU A 267 4.58 -18.79 7.50
N LEU A 268 4.04 -17.65 7.07
CA LEU A 268 3.29 -17.57 5.81
C LEU A 268 4.15 -17.96 4.60
N ARG A 269 5.37 -17.39 4.52
CA ARG A 269 6.32 -17.74 3.46
C ARG A 269 6.60 -19.23 3.42
N ASP A 270 6.87 -19.83 4.58
CA ASP A 270 7.20 -21.25 4.68
C ASP A 270 6.03 -22.13 4.23
N LEU A 271 4.80 -21.81 4.63
CA LEU A 271 3.58 -22.49 4.15
C LEU A 271 3.43 -22.39 2.62
N VAL A 272 3.69 -21.21 2.05
CA VAL A 272 3.63 -21.02 0.59
C VAL A 272 4.70 -21.86 -0.11
N PHE A 273 5.92 -21.90 0.42
CA PHE A 273 7.02 -22.69 -0.15
C PHE A 273 6.79 -24.19 -0.04
N GLU A 274 6.28 -24.66 1.10
CA GLU A 274 5.90 -26.07 1.28
C GLU A 274 4.85 -26.47 0.24
N LEU A 275 3.79 -25.68 0.07
CA LEU A 275 2.74 -25.97 -0.91
C LEU A 275 3.27 -25.95 -2.36
N ARG A 276 4.14 -25.01 -2.72
CA ARG A 276 4.78 -24.96 -4.04
C ARG A 276 5.62 -26.22 -4.28
N ALA A 277 6.42 -26.63 -3.29
CA ALA A 277 7.24 -27.85 -3.38
C ALA A 277 6.38 -29.11 -3.54
N GLU A 278 5.31 -29.26 -2.76
CA GLU A 278 4.37 -30.38 -2.87
C GLU A 278 3.69 -30.46 -4.24
N ARG A 279 3.43 -29.33 -4.87
CA ARG A 279 2.77 -29.24 -6.18
C ARG A 279 3.73 -29.20 -7.36
N GLY A 280 5.07 -29.24 -7.11
CA GLY A 280 6.09 -29.15 -8.15
C GLY A 280 6.08 -27.81 -8.91
N MET A 281 5.72 -26.74 -8.23
CA MET A 281 5.73 -25.36 -8.77
C MET A 281 7.14 -24.78 -8.64
N PRO A 282 7.52 -23.84 -9.54
CA PRO A 282 8.79 -23.12 -9.45
C PRO A 282 8.85 -22.20 -8.22
#